data_b04bc29c1fd7bc4a99e0721c418bfe5e
#
_entry.id   b04bc29c1fd7bc4a99e0721c418bfe5e
#
_cell.length_a   1.000
_cell.length_b   1.000
_cell.length_c   1.000
_cell.angle_alpha   90.00
_cell.angle_beta   90.00
_cell.angle_gamma   90.00
#
_symmetry.space_group_name_H-M   'P 1'
#
loop_
_entity.id
_entity.type
_entity.pdbx_description
1 polymer ?
#
loop_
_entity_poly.entity_id
_entity_poly.type
_entity_poly.pdbx_seq_one_letter_code
_entity_poly.pdbx_strand_id
1 'polypeptide(L)'
;MSGSVNKVILIGNLGADPDVKRTQDGRPIVNLSVATTDTWRDRQSGERREKTEWHRVVIFNEGLAKIAEQYLKKGMKVYVEGALQTRSWEDQQGQKRYSTEVVLQNFNSALTMLDGRGGDDAGAPSDYGAPSASRAPARSAGGDRGGGDRGPAQAAGRSGAPRPPAYANNPDMDDEIPF
;
A
#
# COMPACT_ATOMS: atom_id res chain seq x y z
N MET A 1 -17.34 23.80 -27.88
CA MET A 1 -17.28 22.45 -27.31
C MET A 1 -15.80 22.11 -27.05
N SER A 2 -15.45 21.78 -25.83
CA SER A 2 -14.08 21.40 -25.50
C SER A 2 -13.88 19.92 -25.89
N GLY A 3 -13.00 19.67 -26.87
CA GLY A 3 -12.67 18.32 -27.32
C GLY A 3 -11.54 17.64 -26.54
N SER A 4 -11.18 18.13 -25.34
CA SER A 4 -10.06 17.63 -24.54
C SER A 4 -10.53 17.00 -23.23
N VAL A 5 -9.80 15.98 -22.78
CA VAL A 5 -9.99 15.31 -21.47
C VAL A 5 -8.71 15.40 -20.67
N ASN A 6 -8.81 15.86 -19.44
CA ASN A 6 -7.71 15.82 -18.48
C ASN A 6 -8.14 14.96 -17.27
N LYS A 7 -7.71 13.71 -17.27
CA LYS A 7 -8.08 12.74 -16.26
C LYS A 7 -6.89 11.82 -15.95
N VAL A 8 -6.60 11.65 -14.67
CA VAL A 8 -5.57 10.73 -14.18
C VAL A 8 -6.21 9.76 -13.21
N ILE A 9 -5.87 8.48 -13.34
CA ILE A 9 -6.26 7.41 -12.43
C ILE A 9 -5.00 6.77 -11.89
N LEU A 10 -4.90 6.67 -10.57
CA LEU A 10 -3.80 6.03 -9.88
C LEU A 10 -4.33 4.98 -8.91
N ILE A 11 -3.67 3.83 -8.89
CA ILE A 11 -3.81 2.83 -7.83
C ILE A 11 -2.42 2.61 -7.24
N GLY A 12 -2.25 2.93 -5.97
CA GLY A 12 -0.94 2.83 -5.33
C GLY A 12 -1.04 2.88 -3.82
N ASN A 13 0.10 2.84 -3.17
CA ASN A 13 0.18 2.86 -1.71
C ASN A 13 0.64 4.23 -1.22
N LEU A 14 0.12 4.67 -0.08
CA LEU A 14 0.54 5.91 0.57
C LEU A 14 1.95 5.76 1.14
N GLY A 15 2.86 6.64 0.73
CA GLY A 15 4.24 6.67 1.21
C GLY A 15 4.41 7.31 2.57
N ALA A 16 3.47 8.17 2.95
CA ALA A 16 3.43 8.87 4.22
C ALA A 16 1.98 9.07 4.67
N ASP A 17 1.80 9.45 5.92
CA ASP A 17 0.50 9.91 6.41
C ASP A 17 0.06 11.18 5.65
N PRO A 18 -1.26 11.42 5.50
CA PRO A 18 -1.79 12.61 4.86
C PRO A 18 -1.29 13.90 5.51
N ASP A 19 -0.74 14.83 4.72
CA ASP A 19 -0.37 16.18 5.19
C ASP A 19 -1.56 17.11 5.03
N VAL A 20 -2.19 17.46 6.15
CA VAL A 20 -3.39 18.27 6.19
C VAL A 20 -3.04 19.72 6.49
N LYS A 21 -3.37 20.62 5.56
CA LYS A 21 -3.25 22.06 5.71
C LYS A 21 -4.63 22.69 5.71
N ARG A 22 -4.77 23.82 6.38
CA ARG A 22 -6.02 24.58 6.37
C ARG A 22 -5.80 25.94 5.70
N THR A 23 -6.71 26.30 4.82
CA THR A 23 -6.75 27.64 4.24
C THR A 23 -7.17 28.68 5.29
N GLN A 24 -7.03 29.97 4.97
CA GLN A 24 -7.49 31.05 5.83
C GLN A 24 -8.99 30.95 6.14
N ASP A 25 -9.78 30.40 5.20
CA ASP A 25 -11.22 30.15 5.36
C ASP A 25 -11.53 28.86 6.16
N GLY A 26 -10.50 28.18 6.70
CA GLY A 26 -10.64 26.97 7.49
C GLY A 26 -10.88 25.69 6.68
N ARG A 27 -10.87 25.72 5.36
CA ARG A 27 -11.09 24.56 4.50
C ARG A 27 -9.87 23.65 4.52
N PRO A 28 -10.03 22.34 4.70
CA PRO A 28 -8.92 21.41 4.68
C PRO A 28 -8.40 21.22 3.23
N ILE A 29 -7.08 21.23 3.09
CA ILE A 29 -6.36 20.79 1.89
C ILE A 29 -5.47 19.64 2.32
N VAL A 30 -5.58 18.51 1.65
CA VAL A 30 -4.79 17.33 1.97
C VAL A 30 -3.81 17.01 0.86
N ASN A 31 -2.52 16.87 1.22
CA ASN A 31 -1.48 16.41 0.31
C ASN A 31 -1.18 14.94 0.60
N LEU A 32 -1.20 14.11 -0.45
CA LEU A 32 -0.85 12.71 -0.39
C LEU A 32 0.36 12.45 -1.28
N SER A 33 1.22 11.51 -0.84
CA SER A 33 2.27 10.92 -1.66
C SER A 33 1.89 9.50 -1.99
N VAL A 34 1.60 9.22 -3.26
CA VAL A 34 1.15 7.91 -3.72
C VAL A 34 2.26 7.24 -4.53
N ALA A 35 2.66 6.05 -4.14
CA ALA A 35 3.64 5.22 -4.84
C ALA A 35 2.93 4.24 -5.77
N THR A 36 3.33 4.22 -7.04
CA THR A 36 2.96 3.17 -7.99
C THR A 36 4.22 2.37 -8.32
N THR A 37 4.12 1.05 -8.24
CA THR A 37 5.28 0.17 -8.40
C THR A 37 5.05 -0.79 -9.56
N ASP A 38 5.95 -0.74 -10.54
CA ASP A 38 6.02 -1.69 -11.63
C ASP A 38 7.08 -2.74 -11.33
N THR A 39 6.74 -4.01 -11.55
CA THR A 39 7.68 -5.12 -11.40
C THR A 39 7.74 -5.92 -12.69
N TRP A 40 8.96 -6.18 -13.16
CA TRP A 40 9.18 -7.00 -14.34
C TRP A 40 10.38 -7.92 -14.16
N ARG A 41 10.47 -8.91 -15.00
CA ARG A 41 11.64 -9.78 -15.07
C ARG A 41 12.54 -9.31 -16.22
N ASP A 42 13.79 -9.02 -15.91
CA ASP A 42 14.79 -8.67 -16.91
C ASP A 42 15.02 -9.86 -17.84
N ARG A 43 14.94 -9.63 -19.16
CA ARG A 43 15.05 -10.71 -20.16
C ARG A 43 16.48 -11.24 -20.33
N GLN A 44 17.49 -10.45 -19.98
CA GLN A 44 18.89 -10.83 -20.13
C GLN A 44 19.41 -11.53 -18.87
N SER A 45 19.14 -10.97 -17.70
CA SER A 45 19.63 -11.52 -16.42
C SER A 45 18.66 -12.50 -15.77
N GLY A 46 17.38 -12.48 -16.17
CA GLY A 46 16.32 -13.26 -15.52
C GLY A 46 15.93 -12.73 -14.13
N GLU A 47 16.53 -11.65 -13.67
CA GLU A 47 16.30 -11.05 -12.37
C GLU A 47 14.98 -10.28 -12.32
N ARG A 48 14.37 -10.27 -11.16
CA ARG A 48 13.20 -9.43 -10.89
C ARG A 48 13.66 -8.00 -10.62
N ARG A 49 13.18 -7.07 -11.43
CA ARG A 49 13.37 -5.63 -11.26
C ARG A 49 12.09 -4.95 -10.84
N GLU A 50 12.26 -3.86 -10.10
CA GLU A 50 11.15 -3.07 -9.58
C GLU A 50 11.47 -1.59 -9.78
N LYS A 51 10.46 -0.82 -10.19
CA LYS A 51 10.55 0.63 -10.33
C LYS A 51 9.35 1.26 -9.64
N THR A 52 9.59 2.17 -8.72
CA THR A 52 8.54 2.92 -8.01
C THR A 52 8.52 4.36 -8.46
N GLU A 53 7.36 4.84 -8.88
CA GLU A 53 7.11 6.24 -9.20
C GLU A 53 6.28 6.88 -8.09
N TRP A 54 6.65 8.12 -7.74
CA TRP A 54 5.99 8.89 -6.69
C TRP A 54 5.13 9.98 -7.27
N HIS A 55 3.85 9.96 -6.93
CA HIS A 55 2.87 10.91 -7.40
C HIS A 55 2.40 11.81 -6.26
N ARG A 56 2.45 13.13 -6.51
CA ARG A 56 1.86 14.10 -5.60
C ARG A 56 0.38 14.27 -5.92
N VAL A 57 -0.46 14.06 -4.94
CA VAL A 57 -1.92 14.20 -5.03
C VAL A 57 -2.37 15.27 -4.06
N VAL A 58 -3.17 16.24 -4.55
CA VAL A 58 -3.70 17.34 -3.73
C VAL A 58 -5.23 17.30 -3.74
N ILE A 59 -5.83 17.26 -2.57
CA ILE A 59 -7.28 17.18 -2.40
C ILE A 59 -7.80 18.53 -1.93
N PHE A 60 -8.59 19.19 -2.78
CA PHE A 60 -9.31 20.42 -2.45
C PHE A 60 -10.80 20.16 -2.17
N ASN A 61 -11.32 18.98 -2.55
CA ASN A 61 -12.68 18.58 -2.22
C ASN A 61 -12.80 18.35 -0.71
N GLU A 62 -13.62 19.14 -0.03
CA GLU A 62 -13.75 19.13 1.42
C GLU A 62 -14.22 17.77 1.98
N GLY A 63 -15.15 17.11 1.26
CA GLY A 63 -15.65 15.78 1.65
C GLY A 63 -14.55 14.72 1.60
N LEU A 64 -13.80 14.70 0.48
CA LEU A 64 -12.68 13.77 0.31
C LEU A 64 -11.51 14.10 1.26
N ALA A 65 -11.26 15.38 1.53
CA ALA A 65 -10.23 15.80 2.46
C ALA A 65 -10.51 15.33 3.90
N LYS A 66 -11.75 15.43 4.36
CA LYS A 66 -12.17 14.90 5.68
C LYS A 66 -12.01 13.38 5.76
N ILE A 67 -12.40 12.66 4.71
CA ILE A 67 -12.20 11.19 4.64
C ILE A 67 -10.71 10.85 4.69
N ALA A 68 -9.89 11.58 3.91
CA ALA A 68 -8.45 11.36 3.88
C ALA A 68 -7.80 11.62 5.25
N GLU A 69 -8.15 12.72 5.91
CA GLU A 69 -7.66 13.07 7.26
C GLU A 69 -8.03 12.02 8.30
N GLN A 70 -9.24 11.48 8.24
CA GLN A 70 -9.78 10.60 9.26
C GLN A 70 -9.32 9.15 9.11
N TYR A 71 -9.21 8.66 7.89
CA TYR A 71 -9.07 7.22 7.64
C TYR A 71 -7.76 6.81 6.97
N LEU A 72 -7.10 7.70 6.22
CA LEU A 72 -5.90 7.33 5.50
C LEU A 72 -4.67 7.34 6.41
N LYS A 73 -3.80 6.35 6.18
CA LYS A 73 -2.49 6.22 6.86
C LYS A 73 -1.44 5.75 5.89
N LYS A 74 -0.17 5.99 6.22
CA LYS A 74 0.98 5.45 5.50
C LYS A 74 0.83 3.95 5.24
N GLY A 75 1.14 3.53 4.03
CA GLY A 75 1.09 2.14 3.58
C GLY A 75 -0.24 1.71 2.98
N MET A 76 -1.33 2.43 3.24
CA MET A 76 -2.65 2.05 2.73
C MET A 76 -2.71 2.16 1.21
N LYS A 77 -3.41 1.19 0.59
CA LYS A 77 -3.67 1.17 -0.84
C LYS A 77 -4.89 2.00 -1.16
N VAL A 78 -4.75 2.91 -2.12
CA VAL A 78 -5.81 3.83 -2.53
C VAL A 78 -6.00 3.83 -4.04
N TYR A 79 -7.25 4.02 -4.46
CA TYR A 79 -7.64 4.44 -5.79
C TYR A 79 -7.86 5.94 -5.77
N VAL A 80 -7.24 6.65 -6.70
CA VAL A 80 -7.34 8.10 -6.83
C VAL A 80 -7.71 8.44 -8.27
N GLU A 81 -8.70 9.30 -8.44
CA GLU A 81 -9.08 9.86 -9.73
C GLU A 81 -9.13 11.38 -9.63
N GLY A 82 -8.44 12.06 -10.53
CA GLY A 82 -8.35 13.52 -10.55
C GLY A 82 -7.87 14.07 -11.89
N ALA A 83 -7.53 15.34 -11.92
CA ALA A 83 -6.95 16.01 -13.08
C ALA A 83 -5.47 16.34 -12.86
N LEU A 84 -4.66 16.24 -13.92
CA LEU A 84 -3.27 16.67 -13.87
C LEU A 84 -3.20 18.19 -13.92
N GLN A 85 -2.45 18.79 -12.99
CA GLN A 85 -2.24 20.23 -12.93
C GLN A 85 -0.79 20.55 -12.66
N THR A 86 -0.22 21.48 -13.42
CA THR A 86 1.14 21.99 -13.17
C THR A 86 1.03 23.39 -12.59
N ARG A 87 1.67 23.58 -11.43
CA ARG A 87 1.83 24.88 -10.79
C ARG A 87 3.27 25.36 -10.94
N SER A 88 3.43 26.64 -11.12
CA SER A 88 4.74 27.29 -11.08
C SER A 88 4.84 28.26 -9.90
N TRP A 89 6.01 28.34 -9.28
CA TRP A 89 6.33 29.33 -8.26
C TRP A 89 7.78 29.76 -8.42
N GLU A 90 8.11 30.90 -7.85
CA GLU A 90 9.48 31.37 -7.77
C GLU A 90 10.07 30.93 -6.43
N ASP A 91 11.27 30.34 -6.46
CA ASP A 91 12.01 30.00 -5.26
C ASP A 91 12.69 31.26 -4.66
N GLN A 92 13.33 31.10 -3.50
CA GLN A 92 14.02 32.20 -2.83
C GLN A 92 15.18 32.83 -3.65
N GLN A 93 15.58 32.16 -4.71
CA GLN A 93 16.65 32.62 -5.63
C GLN A 93 16.06 33.25 -6.91
N GLY A 94 14.74 33.44 -6.98
CA GLY A 94 14.06 34.01 -8.14
C GLY A 94 13.93 33.04 -9.33
N GLN A 95 14.20 31.75 -9.14
CA GLN A 95 14.07 30.74 -10.19
C GLN A 95 12.63 30.21 -10.24
N LYS A 96 12.08 30.11 -11.45
CA LYS A 96 10.79 29.46 -11.66
C LYS A 96 10.90 27.96 -11.47
N ARG A 97 10.12 27.43 -10.54
CA ARG A 97 9.97 26.01 -10.28
C ARG A 97 8.59 25.55 -10.72
N TYR A 98 8.51 24.32 -11.17
CA TYR A 98 7.28 23.70 -11.61
C TYR A 98 7.02 22.44 -10.78
N SER A 99 5.77 22.22 -10.42
CA SER A 99 5.32 20.97 -9.81
C SER A 99 4.08 20.48 -10.53
N THR A 100 4.12 19.25 -11.00
CA THR A 100 2.97 18.59 -11.60
C THR A 100 2.33 17.70 -10.55
N GLU A 101 1.05 17.90 -10.34
CA GLU A 101 0.27 17.27 -9.26
C GLU A 101 -1.04 16.74 -9.81
N VAL A 102 -1.56 15.67 -9.21
CA VAL A 102 -2.92 15.19 -9.47
C VAL A 102 -3.85 15.88 -8.49
N VAL A 103 -4.80 16.62 -9.01
CA VAL A 103 -5.68 17.47 -8.22
C VAL A 103 -7.09 16.89 -8.17
N LEU A 104 -7.61 16.70 -6.96
CA LEU A 104 -8.97 16.25 -6.68
C LEU A 104 -9.83 17.47 -6.33
N GLN A 105 -10.59 17.94 -7.31
CA GLN A 105 -11.52 19.07 -7.16
C GLN A 105 -12.92 18.68 -7.61
N ASN A 106 -13.93 19.12 -6.86
CA ASN A 106 -15.34 19.02 -7.23
C ASN A 106 -15.81 17.64 -7.72
N PHE A 107 -16.69 17.61 -8.73
CA PHE A 107 -17.45 16.43 -9.14
C PHE A 107 -16.66 15.39 -9.94
N ASN A 108 -15.50 15.73 -10.48
CA ASN A 108 -14.70 14.84 -11.34
C ASN A 108 -13.52 14.21 -10.60
N SER A 109 -13.70 13.93 -9.33
CA SER A 109 -12.65 13.33 -8.51
C SER A 109 -13.21 12.21 -7.64
N ALA A 110 -12.42 11.16 -7.44
CA ALA A 110 -12.74 10.05 -6.57
C ALA A 110 -11.53 9.65 -5.73
N LEU A 111 -11.81 9.21 -4.52
CA LEU A 111 -10.85 8.61 -3.60
C LEU A 111 -11.51 7.40 -2.95
N THR A 112 -10.91 6.22 -3.11
CA THR A 112 -11.41 4.97 -2.54
C THR A 112 -10.27 4.24 -1.86
N MET A 113 -10.48 3.78 -0.64
CA MET A 113 -9.56 2.89 0.07
C MET A 113 -9.74 1.47 -0.48
N LEU A 114 -8.65 0.86 -0.93
CA LEU A 114 -8.65 -0.49 -1.49
C LEU A 114 -8.16 -1.56 -0.50
N ASP A 115 -7.50 -1.14 0.57
CA ASP A 115 -7.25 -2.03 1.68
C ASP A 115 -8.59 -2.34 2.33
N GLY A 116 -9.10 -3.54 2.09
CA GLY A 116 -10.23 -4.07 2.82
C GLY A 116 -9.90 -3.93 4.31
N ARG A 117 -10.87 -3.54 5.09
CA ARG A 117 -10.83 -3.60 6.55
C ARG A 117 -10.36 -5.00 6.94
N GLY A 118 -9.06 -5.15 7.16
CA GLY A 118 -8.50 -6.26 7.93
C GLY A 118 -8.85 -6.01 9.39
N GLY A 119 -10.14 -6.03 9.69
CA GLY A 119 -10.67 -6.13 11.03
C GLY A 119 -11.12 -7.58 11.14
N ASP A 120 -10.58 -8.25 12.12
CA ASP A 120 -11.00 -9.49 12.70
C ASP A 120 -12.42 -9.95 12.28
N ASP A 121 -12.51 -10.68 11.19
CA ASP A 121 -13.59 -11.62 10.94
C ASP A 121 -12.95 -12.98 10.60
N ALA A 122 -12.28 -13.52 11.62
CA ALA A 122 -11.99 -14.93 11.73
C ALA A 122 -13.32 -15.58 12.09
N GLY A 123 -14.06 -16.07 11.09
CA GLY A 123 -15.08 -17.06 11.36
C GLY A 123 -16.50 -16.69 10.98
N ALA A 124 -16.81 -16.73 9.72
CA ALA A 124 -18.10 -17.25 9.30
C ALA A 124 -17.85 -18.19 8.10
N PRO A 125 -17.99 -19.51 8.26
CA PRO A 125 -18.06 -20.39 7.12
C PRO A 125 -19.37 -20.08 6.40
N SER A 126 -19.27 -19.59 5.17
CA SER A 126 -20.41 -19.50 4.27
C SER A 126 -20.93 -20.92 4.02
N ASP A 127 -21.96 -21.25 4.76
CA ASP A 127 -22.81 -22.40 4.54
C ASP A 127 -23.62 -22.20 3.24
N TYR A 128 -23.04 -22.60 2.13
CA TYR A 128 -23.80 -22.92 0.94
C TYR A 128 -24.18 -24.37 1.02
N GLY A 129 -25.45 -24.61 1.37
CA GLY A 129 -26.09 -25.87 1.56
C GLY A 129 -25.76 -26.94 0.52
N ALA A 130 -25.30 -28.04 1.02
CA ALA A 130 -25.42 -29.34 0.35
C ALA A 130 -26.44 -30.19 1.08
N PRO A 131 -27.30 -30.95 0.35
CA PRO A 131 -28.43 -31.58 0.94
C PRO A 131 -28.05 -32.79 1.79
N SER A 132 -28.74 -32.88 2.93
CA SER A 132 -28.74 -34.00 3.86
C SER A 132 -28.99 -35.34 3.19
N ALA A 133 -28.09 -36.28 3.37
CA ALA A 133 -28.37 -37.69 3.29
C ALA A 133 -28.12 -38.33 4.65
N SER A 134 -29.22 -38.64 5.27
CA SER A 134 -29.34 -39.42 6.49
C SER A 134 -28.72 -40.82 6.34
N ARG A 135 -27.89 -41.24 7.27
CA ARG A 135 -27.91 -42.63 7.74
C ARG A 135 -27.26 -42.79 9.11
N ALA A 136 -28.03 -43.37 10.00
CA ALA A 136 -27.73 -43.68 11.38
C ALA A 136 -26.95 -45.03 11.50
N PRO A 137 -26.82 -45.63 12.71
CA PRO A 137 -25.54 -45.81 13.41
C PRO A 137 -25.18 -47.29 13.60
N ALA A 138 -23.94 -47.60 13.89
CA ALA A 138 -23.55 -48.87 14.55
C ALA A 138 -22.23 -48.66 15.30
N ARG A 139 -22.32 -48.69 16.62
CA ARG A 139 -21.92 -49.72 17.62
C ARG A 139 -20.47 -50.22 17.49
N SER A 140 -19.71 -49.91 18.49
CA SER A 140 -19.24 -50.72 19.63
C SER A 140 -17.78 -51.23 19.56
N ALA A 141 -17.20 -51.12 20.73
CA ALA A 141 -16.19 -51.99 21.38
C ALA A 141 -14.74 -51.77 20.94
N GLY A 142 -13.84 -51.37 21.79
CA GLY A 142 -13.38 -52.01 23.01
C GLY A 142 -11.90 -52.31 22.89
N GLY A 143 -11.13 -52.12 23.95
CA GLY A 143 -9.80 -52.67 24.13
C GLY A 143 -8.69 -51.59 24.11
N ASP A 144 -8.24 -51.07 25.18
CA ASP A 144 -7.46 -51.56 26.34
C ASP A 144 -5.97 -51.78 26.06
N ARG A 145 -5.14 -51.19 26.99
CA ARG A 145 -3.76 -51.47 27.33
C ARG A 145 -2.66 -50.96 26.40
N GLY A 146 -1.70 -50.27 26.84
CA GLY A 146 -0.72 -50.27 27.92
C GLY A 146 0.44 -49.44 27.45
N GLY A 147 1.00 -48.52 28.19
CA GLY A 147 2.08 -48.79 29.15
C GLY A 147 3.45 -48.53 28.56
N GLY A 148 4.23 -47.65 29.19
CA GLY A 148 5.67 -47.55 28.99
C GLY A 148 6.13 -46.12 28.68
N ASP A 149 6.34 -45.26 29.64
CA ASP A 149 7.50 -45.01 30.49
C ASP A 149 8.85 -44.97 29.73
N ARG A 150 9.45 -43.82 29.78
CA ARG A 150 10.85 -43.43 30.05
C ARG A 150 11.23 -42.09 29.43
N GLY A 151 11.48 -41.11 30.31
CA GLY A 151 12.21 -39.89 29.99
C GLY A 151 13.73 -40.14 29.99
N PRO A 152 14.58 -39.15 30.29
CA PRO A 152 14.86 -37.91 29.60
C PRO A 152 16.34 -37.84 29.14
N ALA A 153 16.69 -36.96 28.21
CA ALA A 153 18.08 -36.50 28.06
C ALA A 153 18.11 -35.16 27.35
N GLN A 154 18.54 -34.20 28.03
CA GLN A 154 19.55 -33.17 27.92
C GLN A 154 20.37 -33.14 26.63
N ALA A 155 20.53 -31.93 26.07
CA ALA A 155 21.78 -31.19 25.85
C ALA A 155 21.57 -30.17 24.71
N ALA A 156 21.62 -28.88 25.01
CA ALA A 156 22.74 -27.96 24.79
C ALA A 156 23.27 -27.88 23.34
N GLY A 157 23.17 -26.72 22.75
CA GLY A 157 23.89 -26.37 21.52
C GLY A 157 23.51 -24.98 20.99
N ARG A 158 24.19 -24.03 21.48
CA ARG A 158 24.64 -22.72 21.04
C ARG A 158 24.70 -22.49 19.53
N SER A 159 24.47 -21.21 19.24
CA SER A 159 25.17 -20.33 18.26
C SER A 159 24.38 -20.05 17.00
N GLY A 160 24.15 -18.78 16.81
CA GLY A 160 24.91 -17.91 16.01
C GLY A 160 24.02 -17.31 14.92
N ALA A 161 23.41 -16.16 15.19
CA ALA A 161 22.82 -15.33 14.16
C ALA A 161 23.94 -14.69 13.33
N PRO A 162 23.89 -14.72 11.99
CA PRO A 162 24.81 -13.94 11.16
C PRO A 162 24.38 -12.49 11.13
N ARG A 163 25.34 -11.59 11.42
CA ARG A 163 25.23 -10.14 11.21
C ARG A 163 25.11 -9.83 9.72
N PRO A 164 24.28 -8.84 9.32
CA PRO A 164 24.31 -8.34 7.96
C PRO A 164 25.59 -7.55 7.68
N PRO A 165 26.12 -7.61 6.44
CA PRO A 165 27.31 -6.86 6.06
C PRO A 165 27.03 -5.36 6.01
N ALA A 166 28.01 -4.58 6.47
CA ALA A 166 28.05 -3.14 6.40
C ALA A 166 28.08 -2.69 4.93
N TYR A 167 27.17 -1.82 4.55
CA TYR A 167 27.19 -1.11 3.27
C TYR A 167 28.35 -0.13 3.25
N ALA A 168 29.33 -0.42 2.40
CA ALA A 168 30.38 0.51 2.05
C ALA A 168 29.77 1.64 1.20
N ASN A 169 29.96 2.89 1.65
CA ASN A 169 29.71 4.10 0.90
C ASN A 169 30.57 4.08 -0.38
N ASN A 170 29.93 4.10 -1.53
CA ASN A 170 30.60 4.29 -2.81
C ASN A 170 30.27 5.70 -3.32
N PRO A 171 31.21 6.65 -3.36
CA PRO A 171 30.95 8.05 -3.72
C PRO A 171 31.14 8.38 -5.20
N ASP A 172 31.09 7.41 -6.12
CA ASP A 172 31.25 7.66 -7.57
C ASP A 172 30.05 7.10 -8.35
N MET A 173 29.02 7.94 -8.50
CA MET A 173 28.07 7.85 -9.61
C MET A 173 27.86 9.27 -10.13
N ASP A 174 28.72 9.67 -11.05
CA ASP A 174 28.46 10.74 -12.00
C ASP A 174 27.37 10.23 -12.96
N ASP A 175 26.15 10.67 -12.74
CA ASP A 175 25.01 10.42 -13.63
C ASP A 175 24.95 11.55 -14.67
N GLU A 176 25.75 11.44 -15.70
CA GLU A 176 25.54 12.19 -16.94
C GLU A 176 24.37 11.57 -17.70
N ILE A 177 23.22 12.24 -17.66
CA ILE A 177 22.07 11.94 -18.51
C ILE A 177 22.25 12.73 -19.82
N PRO A 178 22.48 12.08 -20.99
CA PRO A 178 22.43 12.77 -22.26
C PRO A 178 20.97 12.98 -22.68
N PHE A 179 20.67 14.21 -23.07
CA PHE A 179 19.41 14.62 -23.70
C PHE A 179 19.32 14.10 -25.14
#